data_61526c16bb5056998b51d1eaa0c5c73e
#
_entry.id   61526c16bb5056998b51d1eaa0c5c73e
#
_cell.length_a   1.000
_cell.length_b   1.000
_cell.length_c   1.000
_cell.angle_alpha   90.00
_cell.angle_beta   90.00
_cell.angle_gamma   90.00
#
_symmetry.space_group_name_H-M   'P 1'
#
loop_
_entity.id
_entity.type
_entity.pdbx_description
1 polymer ?
#
loop_
_entity_poly.entity_id
_entity_poly.type
_entity_poly.pdbx_seq_one_letter_code
_entity_poly.pdbx_strand_id
1 'polypeptide(L)'
;MPSMSRWAILAILAVIGAASAGLAQAPRGQGVPGGRPGADRAPEFPVPDIREYKPVSTLVVPQHPVPRAKFPAIDFHGHPPQLTSADALSAVVTAMDALNVRRMVVNSNRRGDELKTWMEVANATPYKDRFIFFTSVGFGQAVTPGFGRRAADELEADVKAGARGIAEIQKGFGLSVKKADGSRLMLDDPELDPLWEAAARLNVPVFIHTADPQKFWDPIDYTNERWLELALFRDRRYQDPSYPRFETLMAERDRLFRKHRKTTFVAAHLGWHGNDLARLGRMFDAMPNLYSEIGAVLYDIGRQPRAAHAFFVKYQDRLLFGKDNYQPDEYPYYWRVLETSDEYFDYYRDYHAFWKLYGLALPDEVLKKLYYQNALRLIPGLPRAGFPE
;
A
#
# COMPACT_ATOMS: atom_id res chain seq x y z
N MET A 1 64.33 4.20 54.31
CA MET A 1 63.75 4.59 55.60
C MET A 1 63.15 5.97 55.49
N PRO A 2 61.99 6.29 56.07
CA PRO A 2 60.76 5.53 56.38
C PRO A 2 59.60 6.13 55.57
N SER A 3 58.37 5.82 55.58
CA SER A 3 57.47 5.02 56.38
C SER A 3 56.03 5.11 55.71
N MET A 4 55.32 4.07 55.83
CA MET A 4 53.98 3.81 55.53
C MET A 4 52.94 4.92 55.85
N SER A 5 51.86 5.02 55.08
CA SER A 5 50.52 4.94 55.66
C SER A 5 49.50 4.49 54.62
N ARG A 6 48.74 3.45 55.02
CA ARG A 6 47.60 2.87 54.31
C ARG A 6 46.36 3.73 54.55
N TRP A 7 45.62 3.99 53.48
CA TRP A 7 44.18 4.30 53.61
C TRP A 7 43.44 3.38 52.67
N ALA A 8 42.61 2.54 53.29
CA ALA A 8 41.65 1.64 52.65
C ALA A 8 40.46 2.50 52.12
N ILE A 9 40.22 2.43 50.83
CA ILE A 9 38.97 2.94 50.25
C ILE A 9 38.05 1.74 50.00
N LEU A 10 36.97 1.68 50.80
CA LEU A 10 35.84 0.77 50.57
C LEU A 10 35.20 1.11 49.22
N ALA A 11 35.28 0.23 48.25
CA ALA A 11 34.48 0.28 47.04
C ALA A 11 33.08 -0.30 47.37
N ILE A 12 32.09 0.56 47.44
CA ILE A 12 30.67 0.16 47.44
C ILE A 12 30.31 -0.18 46.00
N LEU A 13 30.18 -1.47 45.71
CA LEU A 13 29.58 -1.96 44.46
C LEU A 13 28.08 -1.76 44.58
N ALA A 14 27.56 -0.70 43.96
CA ALA A 14 26.15 -0.56 43.68
C ALA A 14 25.80 -1.50 42.51
N VAL A 15 25.20 -2.64 42.84
CA VAL A 15 24.53 -3.50 41.85
C VAL A 15 23.28 -2.77 41.37
N ILE A 16 23.36 -2.12 40.20
CA ILE A 16 22.17 -1.63 39.51
C ILE A 16 21.54 -2.84 38.85
N GLY A 17 20.59 -3.46 39.54
CA GLY A 17 19.69 -4.42 38.95
C GLY A 17 18.82 -3.71 37.91
N ALA A 18 19.09 -3.92 36.63
CA ALA A 18 18.18 -3.57 35.55
C ALA A 18 16.94 -4.46 35.69
N ALA A 19 15.94 -3.96 36.40
CA ALA A 19 14.59 -4.53 36.30
C ALA A 19 14.09 -4.23 34.89
N SER A 20 14.20 -5.22 34.00
CA SER A 20 13.41 -5.27 32.78
C SER A 20 11.93 -5.32 33.19
N ALA A 21 11.29 -4.15 33.22
CA ALA A 21 9.85 -4.08 33.27
C ALA A 21 9.30 -4.72 31.99
N GLY A 22 9.09 -6.01 32.04
CA GLY A 22 8.21 -6.68 31.11
C GLY A 22 6.87 -5.98 31.21
N LEU A 23 6.45 -5.33 30.11
CA LEU A 23 5.05 -4.93 29.95
C LEU A 23 4.23 -6.22 29.95
N ALA A 24 3.83 -6.65 31.17
CA ALA A 24 2.82 -7.67 31.32
C ALA A 24 1.58 -7.14 30.61
N GLN A 25 1.19 -7.79 29.52
CA GLN A 25 -0.14 -7.61 28.97
C GLN A 25 -1.12 -7.84 30.11
N ALA A 26 -1.92 -6.83 30.41
CA ALA A 26 -2.99 -6.95 31.39
C ALA A 26 -3.84 -8.18 31.02
N PRO A 27 -4.16 -9.05 31.95
CA PRO A 27 -5.01 -10.20 31.71
C PRO A 27 -6.34 -9.69 31.15
N ARG A 28 -6.72 -10.18 29.97
CA ARG A 28 -8.03 -9.91 29.39
C ARG A 28 -9.10 -10.40 30.36
N GLY A 29 -9.89 -9.46 30.88
CA GLY A 29 -11.24 -9.69 31.31
C GLY A 29 -11.44 -10.57 32.56
N GLN A 30 -10.92 -10.18 33.71
CA GLN A 30 -11.68 -10.37 34.94
C GLN A 30 -12.49 -9.10 35.13
N GLY A 31 -13.82 -9.25 35.09
CA GLY A 31 -14.75 -8.15 35.28
C GLY A 31 -14.40 -7.38 36.52
N VAL A 32 -14.16 -6.09 36.41
CA VAL A 32 -14.00 -5.22 37.58
C VAL A 32 -15.27 -5.30 38.38
N PRO A 33 -15.23 -5.66 39.70
CA PRO A 33 -16.41 -5.57 40.54
C PRO A 33 -16.79 -4.10 40.65
N GLY A 34 -17.88 -3.74 40.01
CA GLY A 34 -18.32 -2.36 39.83
C GLY A 34 -18.59 -2.05 38.38
N GLY A 35 -19.30 -2.94 37.67
CA GLY A 35 -19.72 -2.73 36.27
C GLY A 35 -20.39 -1.36 36.13
N ARG A 36 -20.03 -0.63 35.09
CA ARG A 36 -20.64 0.68 34.78
C ARG A 36 -22.15 0.52 34.83
N PRO A 37 -22.89 1.38 35.57
CA PRO A 37 -24.34 1.28 35.61
C PRO A 37 -24.89 1.33 34.16
N GLY A 38 -25.58 0.27 33.74
CA GLY A 38 -26.18 0.15 32.41
C GLY A 38 -25.49 -0.80 31.43
N ALA A 39 -24.29 -1.34 31.74
CA ALA A 39 -23.59 -2.28 30.83
C ALA A 39 -24.36 -3.59 30.59
N ASP A 40 -25.18 -4.02 31.58
CA ASP A 40 -25.98 -5.25 31.53
C ASP A 40 -27.47 -5.01 31.22
N ARG A 41 -27.86 -3.79 30.85
CA ARG A 41 -29.26 -3.49 30.52
C ARG A 41 -29.53 -3.85 29.06
N ALA A 42 -30.59 -4.62 28.83
CA ALA A 42 -31.10 -4.82 27.49
C ALA A 42 -31.56 -3.45 26.91
N PRO A 43 -31.29 -3.17 25.62
CA PRO A 43 -31.78 -1.96 24.98
C PRO A 43 -33.31 -1.92 25.04
N GLU A 44 -33.88 -0.75 25.28
CA GLU A 44 -35.33 -0.54 25.24
C GLU A 44 -35.89 -0.70 23.82
N PHE A 45 -35.08 -0.38 22.81
CA PHE A 45 -35.43 -0.47 21.41
C PHE A 45 -34.75 -1.67 20.74
N PRO A 46 -35.28 -2.19 19.60
CA PRO A 46 -34.62 -3.23 18.83
C PRO A 46 -33.18 -2.85 18.49
N VAL A 47 -32.27 -3.83 18.57
CA VAL A 47 -30.86 -3.62 18.20
C VAL A 47 -30.79 -3.38 16.68
N PRO A 48 -30.25 -2.24 16.22
CA PRO A 48 -30.13 -1.97 14.80
C PRO A 48 -29.10 -2.89 14.14
N ASP A 49 -29.30 -3.20 12.85
CA ASP A 49 -28.25 -3.79 12.01
C ASP A 49 -27.06 -2.81 11.92
N ILE A 50 -25.84 -3.31 12.00
CA ILE A 50 -24.62 -2.48 11.94
C ILE A 50 -24.53 -1.62 10.68
N ARG A 51 -25.15 -2.09 9.57
CA ARG A 51 -25.18 -1.36 8.29
C ARG A 51 -26.18 -0.19 8.33
N GLU A 52 -27.16 -0.25 9.21
CA GLU A 52 -28.21 0.77 9.39
C GLU A 52 -27.84 1.75 10.50
N TYR A 53 -26.99 1.36 11.44
CA TYR A 53 -26.58 2.22 12.53
C TYR A 53 -25.58 3.29 12.04
N LYS A 54 -26.13 4.42 11.59
CA LYS A 54 -25.39 5.58 11.06
C LYS A 54 -25.70 6.83 11.88
N PRO A 55 -25.14 6.95 13.11
CA PRO A 55 -25.41 8.11 13.94
C PRO A 55 -24.87 9.39 13.28
N VAL A 56 -25.71 10.42 13.27
CA VAL A 56 -25.31 11.76 12.79
C VAL A 56 -24.53 12.46 13.90
N SER A 57 -23.31 12.88 13.55
CA SER A 57 -22.47 13.63 14.49
C SER A 57 -23.07 15.02 14.76
N THR A 58 -23.05 15.43 16.02
CA THR A 58 -23.36 16.79 16.46
C THR A 58 -22.13 17.69 16.51
N LEU A 59 -20.96 17.18 16.13
CA LEU A 59 -19.69 17.91 16.12
C LEU A 59 -19.73 19.04 15.08
N VAL A 60 -19.40 20.24 15.51
CA VAL A 60 -19.28 21.42 14.64
C VAL A 60 -17.79 21.72 14.45
N VAL A 61 -17.23 21.31 13.33
CA VAL A 61 -15.83 21.55 12.95
C VAL A 61 -15.76 22.07 11.53
N PRO A 62 -14.70 22.81 11.16
CA PRO A 62 -14.47 23.19 9.77
C PRO A 62 -14.47 21.99 8.82
N GLN A 63 -15.02 22.18 7.64
CA GLN A 63 -15.06 21.18 6.59
C GLN A 63 -14.51 21.79 5.30
N HIS A 64 -13.47 21.16 4.73
CA HIS A 64 -12.81 21.64 3.52
C HIS A 64 -12.82 20.54 2.45
N PRO A 65 -13.94 20.33 1.72
CA PRO A 65 -13.96 19.42 0.59
C PRO A 65 -12.91 19.81 -0.44
N VAL A 66 -12.12 18.84 -0.90
CA VAL A 66 -11.07 19.06 -1.91
C VAL A 66 -11.42 18.28 -3.16
N PRO A 67 -12.16 18.88 -4.11
CA PRO A 67 -12.60 18.17 -5.31
C PRO A 67 -11.47 17.88 -6.30
N ARG A 68 -10.33 18.57 -6.16
CA ARG A 68 -9.22 18.55 -7.09
C ARG A 68 -7.89 18.64 -6.33
N ALA A 69 -6.90 17.83 -6.67
CA ALA A 69 -5.57 17.89 -6.05
C ALA A 69 -4.91 19.25 -6.19
N LYS A 70 -4.26 19.72 -5.14
CA LYS A 70 -3.53 20.99 -5.09
C LYS A 70 -2.42 21.09 -6.14
N PHE A 71 -1.71 19.99 -6.37
CA PHE A 71 -0.68 19.86 -7.39
C PHE A 71 -1.05 18.77 -8.40
N PRO A 72 -0.53 18.83 -9.66
CA PRO A 72 -0.73 17.75 -10.62
C PRO A 72 -0.24 16.41 -10.06
N ALA A 73 -1.06 15.37 -10.15
CA ALA A 73 -0.71 14.06 -9.65
C ALA A 73 -0.39 13.06 -10.77
N ILE A 74 0.47 12.09 -10.47
CA ILE A 74 0.64 10.86 -11.21
C ILE A 74 0.00 9.76 -10.36
N ASP A 75 -1.08 9.17 -10.85
CA ASP A 75 -1.65 7.99 -10.22
C ASP A 75 -0.80 6.77 -10.58
N PHE A 76 0.01 6.29 -9.63
CA PHE A 76 0.89 5.15 -9.85
C PHE A 76 0.13 3.80 -9.82
N HIS A 77 -1.07 3.79 -9.23
CA HIS A 77 -1.90 2.59 -9.07
C HIS A 77 -3.22 2.72 -9.82
N GLY A 78 -3.15 3.02 -11.12
CA GLY A 78 -4.34 3.18 -11.95
C GLY A 78 -4.82 1.87 -12.56
N HIS A 79 -6.11 1.58 -12.40
CA HIS A 79 -6.81 0.51 -13.10
C HIS A 79 -7.92 1.11 -13.96
N PRO A 80 -7.60 1.84 -15.04
CA PRO A 80 -8.62 2.44 -15.90
C PRO A 80 -9.44 1.36 -16.60
N PRO A 81 -10.64 1.70 -17.11
CA PRO A 81 -11.37 0.83 -18.01
C PRO A 81 -10.55 0.53 -19.27
N GLN A 82 -11.05 -0.36 -20.13
CA GLN A 82 -10.33 -0.76 -21.34
C GLN A 82 -10.03 0.43 -22.26
N LEU A 83 -8.76 0.70 -22.52
CA LEU A 83 -8.26 1.82 -23.33
C LEU A 83 -8.14 1.41 -24.82
N THR A 84 -9.23 0.96 -25.42
CA THR A 84 -9.26 0.36 -26.76
C THR A 84 -9.74 1.31 -27.85
N SER A 85 -10.10 2.55 -27.53
CA SER A 85 -10.55 3.56 -28.49
C SER A 85 -10.22 4.97 -28.03
N ALA A 86 -10.22 5.92 -28.96
CA ALA A 86 -10.01 7.34 -28.66
C ALA A 86 -11.07 7.87 -27.69
N ASP A 87 -12.31 7.44 -27.82
CA ASP A 87 -13.41 7.86 -26.94
C ASP A 87 -13.22 7.34 -25.51
N ALA A 88 -12.78 6.07 -25.35
CA ALA A 88 -12.47 5.51 -24.05
C ALA A 88 -11.32 6.28 -23.35
N LEU A 89 -10.26 6.61 -24.09
CA LEU A 89 -9.18 7.44 -23.56
C LEU A 89 -9.67 8.85 -23.19
N SER A 90 -10.49 9.47 -24.05
CA SER A 90 -11.05 10.81 -23.83
C SER A 90 -11.87 10.88 -22.54
N ALA A 91 -12.73 9.88 -22.31
CA ALA A 91 -13.53 9.81 -21.11
C ALA A 91 -12.68 9.73 -19.82
N VAL A 92 -11.66 8.88 -19.82
CA VAL A 92 -10.71 8.78 -18.69
C VAL A 92 -9.94 10.07 -18.48
N VAL A 93 -9.43 10.69 -19.57
CA VAL A 93 -8.67 11.94 -19.48
C VAL A 93 -9.54 13.10 -18.98
N THR A 94 -10.80 13.17 -19.39
CA THR A 94 -11.75 14.18 -18.88
C THR A 94 -11.90 14.10 -17.36
N ALA A 95 -12.06 12.89 -16.82
CA ALA A 95 -12.13 12.70 -15.36
C ALA A 95 -10.79 13.01 -14.68
N MET A 96 -9.66 12.60 -15.28
CA MET A 96 -8.32 12.93 -14.76
C MET A 96 -8.10 14.45 -14.71
N ASP A 97 -8.53 15.20 -15.73
CA ASP A 97 -8.37 16.65 -15.79
C ASP A 97 -9.20 17.35 -14.69
N ALA A 98 -10.42 16.88 -14.45
CA ALA A 98 -11.26 17.39 -13.36
C ALA A 98 -10.57 17.20 -11.98
N LEU A 99 -9.86 16.11 -11.79
CA LEU A 99 -9.20 15.73 -10.54
C LEU A 99 -7.77 16.28 -10.38
N ASN A 100 -7.19 16.90 -11.41
CA ASN A 100 -5.77 17.26 -11.51
C ASN A 100 -4.82 16.03 -11.53
N VAL A 101 -5.29 14.89 -12.02
CA VAL A 101 -4.44 13.72 -12.31
C VAL A 101 -3.83 13.92 -13.68
N ARG A 102 -2.56 14.29 -13.72
CA ARG A 102 -1.87 14.60 -14.97
C ARG A 102 -1.50 13.36 -15.78
N ARG A 103 -1.14 12.28 -15.09
CA ARG A 103 -0.82 10.99 -15.69
C ARG A 103 -1.32 9.85 -14.84
N MET A 104 -1.49 8.70 -15.50
CA MET A 104 -1.86 7.46 -14.84
C MET A 104 -0.95 6.33 -15.31
N VAL A 105 -0.37 5.60 -14.38
CA VAL A 105 0.25 4.31 -14.66
C VAL A 105 -0.84 3.29 -14.87
N VAL A 106 -0.84 2.64 -16.03
CA VAL A 106 -1.85 1.65 -16.39
C VAL A 106 -1.40 0.28 -15.90
N ASN A 107 -1.98 -0.15 -14.79
CA ASN A 107 -1.77 -1.46 -14.21
C ASN A 107 -2.85 -2.43 -14.72
N SER A 108 -2.72 -2.84 -15.96
CA SER A 108 -3.61 -3.82 -16.58
C SER A 108 -2.98 -5.20 -16.61
N ASN A 109 -3.79 -6.25 -16.76
CA ASN A 109 -3.28 -7.61 -16.98
C ASN A 109 -2.84 -7.84 -18.43
N ARG A 110 -2.31 -6.81 -19.11
CA ARG A 110 -1.91 -6.84 -20.53
C ARG A 110 -0.40 -6.96 -20.67
N ARG A 111 0.03 -7.72 -21.69
CA ARG A 111 1.41 -7.90 -22.10
C ARG A 111 1.48 -8.24 -23.58
N GLY A 112 2.67 -8.20 -24.14
CA GLY A 112 2.91 -8.52 -25.56
C GLY A 112 2.02 -7.73 -26.51
N ASP A 113 1.39 -8.40 -27.47
CA ASP A 113 0.61 -7.74 -28.54
C ASP A 113 -0.65 -7.03 -28.01
N GLU A 114 -1.27 -7.53 -26.92
CA GLU A 114 -2.40 -6.83 -26.30
C GLU A 114 -1.98 -5.48 -25.70
N LEU A 115 -0.84 -5.43 -25.04
CA LEU A 115 -0.29 -4.19 -24.50
C LEU A 115 0.11 -3.23 -25.61
N LYS A 116 0.76 -3.73 -26.68
CA LYS A 116 1.12 -2.92 -27.86
C LYS A 116 -0.11 -2.28 -28.48
N THR A 117 -1.21 -3.02 -28.65
CA THR A 117 -2.47 -2.49 -29.17
C THR A 117 -2.96 -1.29 -28.35
N TRP A 118 -2.92 -1.37 -27.02
CA TRP A 118 -3.35 -0.25 -26.19
C TRP A 118 -2.40 0.95 -26.31
N MET A 119 -1.08 0.72 -26.37
CA MET A 119 -0.10 1.78 -26.59
C MET A 119 -0.27 2.45 -27.96
N GLU A 120 -0.54 1.68 -29.03
CA GLU A 120 -0.80 2.19 -30.36
C GLU A 120 -2.05 3.08 -30.40
N VAL A 121 -3.15 2.64 -29.78
CA VAL A 121 -4.37 3.45 -29.65
C VAL A 121 -4.07 4.76 -28.90
N ALA A 122 -3.35 4.71 -27.79
CA ALA A 122 -2.99 5.91 -27.04
C ALA A 122 -2.09 6.84 -27.85
N ASN A 123 -1.07 6.30 -28.55
CA ASN A 123 -0.12 7.05 -29.37
C ASN A 123 -0.77 7.72 -30.60
N ALA A 124 -1.87 7.16 -31.11
CA ALA A 124 -2.65 7.72 -32.21
C ALA A 124 -3.55 8.90 -31.78
N THR A 125 -3.57 9.26 -30.49
CA THR A 125 -4.42 10.32 -29.92
C THR A 125 -3.57 11.45 -29.32
N PRO A 126 -4.17 12.63 -29.04
CA PRO A 126 -3.51 13.69 -28.26
C PRO A 126 -3.18 13.29 -26.82
N TYR A 127 -3.62 12.11 -26.37
CA TYR A 127 -3.52 11.64 -24.99
C TYR A 127 -2.29 10.76 -24.72
N LYS A 128 -1.38 10.59 -25.70
CA LYS A 128 -0.20 9.71 -25.60
C LYS A 128 0.63 9.90 -24.33
N ASP A 129 0.73 11.12 -23.82
CA ASP A 129 1.52 11.46 -22.64
C ASP A 129 0.72 11.38 -21.33
N ARG A 130 -0.55 10.95 -21.38
CA ARG A 130 -1.42 10.86 -20.21
C ARG A 130 -1.34 9.48 -19.55
N PHE A 131 -0.96 8.45 -20.28
CA PHE A 131 -0.92 7.07 -19.83
C PHE A 131 0.52 6.53 -19.86
N ILE A 132 0.91 5.86 -18.78
CA ILE A 132 2.21 5.22 -18.62
C ILE A 132 1.93 3.72 -18.57
N PHE A 133 2.23 2.99 -19.61
CA PHE A 133 1.90 1.57 -19.69
C PHE A 133 2.97 0.72 -19.00
N PHE A 134 2.50 -0.13 -18.07
CA PHE A 134 3.28 -1.19 -17.46
C PHE A 134 2.84 -2.53 -18.03
N THR A 135 3.77 -3.51 -18.12
CA THR A 135 3.48 -4.85 -18.63
C THR A 135 3.22 -5.83 -17.49
N SER A 136 2.28 -6.74 -17.67
CA SER A 136 1.98 -7.78 -16.69
C SER A 136 2.86 -9.01 -16.84
N VAL A 137 2.98 -9.79 -15.74
CA VAL A 137 3.66 -11.08 -15.74
C VAL A 137 2.64 -12.22 -15.85
N GLY A 138 2.85 -13.12 -16.80
CA GLY A 138 1.93 -14.22 -17.08
C GLY A 138 2.03 -15.41 -16.12
N PHE A 139 1.76 -15.22 -14.83
CA PHE A 139 1.91 -16.26 -13.80
C PHE A 139 1.12 -17.55 -14.03
N GLY A 140 0.11 -17.57 -14.89
CA GLY A 140 -0.54 -18.81 -15.35
C GLY A 140 0.41 -19.79 -16.04
N GLN A 141 1.57 -19.32 -16.54
CA GLN A 141 2.61 -20.13 -17.17
C GLN A 141 3.68 -20.62 -16.19
N ALA A 142 3.57 -20.29 -14.90
CA ALA A 142 4.54 -20.68 -13.86
C ALA A 142 4.66 -22.21 -13.68
N VAL A 143 3.65 -22.95 -14.12
CA VAL A 143 3.65 -24.42 -14.15
C VAL A 143 4.60 -25.03 -15.20
N THR A 144 5.24 -24.21 -16.02
CA THR A 144 6.19 -24.68 -17.05
C THR A 144 7.62 -24.34 -16.62
N PRO A 145 8.56 -25.31 -16.61
CA PRO A 145 9.97 -25.08 -16.24
C PRO A 145 10.62 -23.95 -17.06
N GLY A 146 11.48 -23.15 -16.44
CA GLY A 146 12.14 -22.00 -17.07
C GLY A 146 11.24 -20.77 -17.21
N PHE A 147 10.18 -20.70 -16.45
CA PHE A 147 9.21 -19.61 -16.46
C PHE A 147 9.89 -18.25 -16.23
N GLY A 148 10.76 -18.14 -15.22
CA GLY A 148 11.41 -16.86 -14.89
C GLY A 148 12.26 -16.29 -16.03
N ARG A 149 12.94 -17.17 -16.81
CA ARG A 149 13.68 -16.76 -17.99
C ARG A 149 12.74 -16.22 -19.08
N ARG A 150 11.68 -16.97 -19.40
CA ARG A 150 10.69 -16.52 -20.39
C ARG A 150 10.02 -15.22 -20.00
N ALA A 151 9.67 -15.08 -18.73
CA ALA A 151 9.09 -13.83 -18.21
C ALA A 151 10.08 -12.64 -18.33
N ALA A 152 11.38 -12.89 -18.16
CA ALA A 152 12.42 -11.90 -18.38
C ALA A 152 12.51 -11.49 -19.87
N ASP A 153 12.48 -12.45 -20.78
CA ASP A 153 12.52 -12.21 -22.23
C ASP A 153 11.26 -11.45 -22.70
N GLU A 154 10.07 -11.81 -22.19
CA GLU A 154 8.81 -11.07 -22.41
C GLU A 154 8.90 -9.64 -21.90
N LEU A 155 9.42 -9.41 -20.69
CA LEU A 155 9.64 -8.08 -20.14
C LEU A 155 10.56 -7.24 -21.03
N GLU A 156 11.69 -7.80 -21.48
CA GLU A 156 12.62 -7.09 -22.37
C GLU A 156 11.94 -6.69 -23.68
N ALA A 157 11.13 -7.56 -24.27
CA ALA A 157 10.38 -7.28 -25.49
C ALA A 157 9.35 -6.15 -25.29
N ASP A 158 8.61 -6.18 -24.18
CA ASP A 158 7.57 -5.19 -23.88
C ASP A 158 8.17 -3.82 -23.52
N VAL A 159 9.28 -3.79 -22.79
CA VAL A 159 10.01 -2.54 -22.51
C VAL A 159 10.58 -1.93 -23.79
N LYS A 160 11.10 -2.76 -24.68
CA LYS A 160 11.54 -2.29 -26.02
C LYS A 160 10.38 -1.74 -26.84
N ALA A 161 9.18 -2.29 -26.69
CA ALA A 161 7.96 -1.81 -27.32
C ALA A 161 7.40 -0.51 -26.69
N GLY A 162 7.83 -0.15 -25.47
CA GLY A 162 7.42 1.11 -24.81
C GLY A 162 6.89 0.96 -23.39
N ALA A 163 6.77 -0.25 -22.83
CA ALA A 163 6.40 -0.43 -21.45
C ALA A 163 7.44 0.19 -20.50
N ARG A 164 6.99 0.72 -19.36
CA ARG A 164 7.83 1.48 -18.42
C ARG A 164 8.02 0.82 -17.06
N GLY A 165 7.48 -0.38 -16.85
CA GLY A 165 7.56 -1.12 -15.61
C GLY A 165 6.82 -2.44 -15.69
N ILE A 166 6.93 -3.21 -14.61
CA ILE A 166 6.06 -4.36 -14.36
C ILE A 166 4.82 -3.85 -13.60
N ALA A 167 3.64 -4.07 -14.21
CA ALA A 167 2.34 -3.73 -13.64
C ALA A 167 2.11 -4.47 -12.33
N GLU A 168 1.13 -4.02 -11.56
CA GLU A 168 0.77 -4.63 -10.29
C GLU A 168 0.70 -6.16 -10.40
N ILE A 169 1.71 -6.80 -9.83
CA ILE A 169 1.69 -8.25 -9.66
C ILE A 169 0.64 -8.58 -8.60
N GLN A 170 -0.44 -9.21 -9.03
CA GLN A 170 -1.59 -9.49 -8.19
C GLN A 170 -1.29 -10.46 -7.05
N LYS A 171 -2.01 -10.33 -5.94
CA LYS A 171 -1.86 -11.12 -4.72
C LYS A 171 -1.87 -12.64 -4.88
N GLY A 172 -2.42 -13.16 -5.98
CA GLY A 172 -2.34 -14.59 -6.32
C GLY A 172 -0.91 -15.13 -6.38
N PHE A 173 0.06 -14.29 -6.78
CA PHE A 173 1.47 -14.56 -6.63
C PHE A 173 1.82 -14.64 -5.14
N GLY A 174 2.43 -15.73 -4.74
CA GLY A 174 2.70 -16.05 -3.34
C GLY A 174 1.53 -16.71 -2.60
N LEU A 175 0.27 -16.41 -2.92
CA LEU A 175 -0.90 -17.05 -2.28
C LEU A 175 -1.25 -18.40 -2.90
N SER A 176 -1.42 -18.47 -4.21
CA SER A 176 -2.05 -19.64 -4.87
C SER A 176 -1.37 -20.10 -6.15
N VAL A 177 -0.48 -19.29 -6.75
CA VAL A 177 0.24 -19.70 -7.96
C VAL A 177 1.08 -20.93 -7.69
N LYS A 178 1.00 -21.93 -8.58
CA LYS A 178 1.72 -23.20 -8.48
C LYS A 178 2.83 -23.30 -9.52
N LYS A 179 3.88 -24.06 -9.17
CA LYS A 179 4.94 -24.49 -10.08
C LYS A 179 4.57 -25.82 -10.78
N ALA A 180 5.42 -26.26 -11.69
CA ALA A 180 5.25 -27.50 -12.42
C ALA A 180 5.11 -28.74 -11.53
N ASP A 181 5.78 -28.76 -10.38
CA ASP A 181 5.74 -29.84 -9.40
C ASP A 181 4.53 -29.77 -8.45
N GLY A 182 3.64 -28.80 -8.66
CA GLY A 182 2.45 -28.57 -7.83
C GLY A 182 2.72 -27.80 -6.52
N SER A 183 3.98 -27.51 -6.19
CA SER A 183 4.32 -26.67 -5.04
C SER A 183 3.93 -25.24 -5.27
N ARG A 184 3.74 -24.45 -4.18
CA ARG A 184 3.47 -23.02 -4.28
C ARG A 184 4.70 -22.28 -4.79
N LEU A 185 4.49 -21.36 -5.72
CA LEU A 185 5.51 -20.42 -6.14
C LEU A 185 5.68 -19.36 -5.04
N MET A 186 6.79 -19.42 -4.30
CA MET A 186 7.12 -18.44 -3.26
C MET A 186 7.49 -17.09 -3.86
N LEU A 187 7.33 -16.02 -3.09
CA LEU A 187 7.68 -14.67 -3.55
C LEU A 187 9.19 -14.53 -3.85
N ASP A 188 10.02 -15.20 -3.08
CA ASP A 188 11.48 -15.23 -3.22
C ASP A 188 12.00 -16.50 -3.95
N ASP A 189 11.16 -17.17 -4.72
CA ASP A 189 11.55 -18.39 -5.45
C ASP A 189 12.67 -18.07 -6.46
N PRO A 190 13.79 -18.82 -6.44
CA PRO A 190 14.90 -18.61 -7.36
C PRO A 190 14.54 -18.72 -8.84
N GLU A 191 13.47 -19.42 -9.17
CA GLU A 191 12.92 -19.50 -10.55
C GLU A 191 12.67 -18.12 -11.14
N LEU A 192 12.35 -17.12 -10.30
CA LEU A 192 12.03 -15.75 -10.71
C LEU A 192 13.23 -14.81 -10.74
N ASP A 193 14.41 -15.23 -10.27
CA ASP A 193 15.61 -14.37 -10.26
C ASP A 193 15.88 -13.70 -11.62
N PRO A 194 15.80 -14.43 -12.77
CA PRO A 194 16.04 -13.82 -14.08
C PRO A 194 15.10 -12.64 -14.38
N LEU A 195 13.83 -12.69 -13.94
CA LEU A 195 12.85 -11.62 -14.14
C LEU A 195 13.24 -10.36 -13.34
N TRP A 196 13.60 -10.53 -12.07
CA TRP A 196 13.99 -9.41 -11.22
C TRP A 196 15.30 -8.76 -11.68
N GLU A 197 16.25 -9.59 -12.13
CA GLU A 197 17.51 -9.12 -12.71
C GLU A 197 17.29 -8.38 -14.03
N ALA A 198 16.35 -8.84 -14.87
CA ALA A 198 15.96 -8.14 -16.09
C ALA A 198 15.37 -6.76 -15.78
N ALA A 199 14.46 -6.66 -14.81
CA ALA A 199 13.90 -5.38 -14.39
C ALA A 199 15.00 -4.40 -13.91
N ALA A 200 16.00 -4.89 -13.19
CA ALA A 200 17.16 -4.09 -12.78
C ALA A 200 18.01 -3.60 -13.96
N ARG A 201 18.32 -4.50 -14.93
CA ARG A 201 19.09 -4.12 -16.14
C ARG A 201 18.36 -3.10 -17.00
N LEU A 202 17.06 -3.24 -17.11
CA LEU A 202 16.19 -2.34 -17.88
C LEU A 202 15.90 -1.03 -17.13
N ASN A 203 16.28 -0.97 -15.85
CA ASN A 203 15.99 0.15 -14.94
C ASN A 203 14.49 0.49 -14.91
N VAL A 204 13.63 -0.53 -14.78
CA VAL A 204 12.19 -0.37 -14.67
C VAL A 204 11.68 -0.83 -13.31
N PRO A 205 10.69 -0.16 -12.71
CA PRO A 205 10.12 -0.55 -11.42
C PRO A 205 9.28 -1.82 -11.53
N VAL A 206 9.27 -2.58 -10.44
CA VAL A 206 8.38 -3.73 -10.22
C VAL A 206 7.31 -3.34 -9.22
N PHE A 207 6.06 -3.30 -9.64
CA PHE A 207 4.93 -3.02 -8.75
C PHE A 207 4.33 -4.33 -8.25
N ILE A 208 4.26 -4.53 -6.94
CA ILE A 208 3.93 -5.82 -6.35
C ILE A 208 2.89 -5.70 -5.23
N HIS A 209 1.78 -6.43 -5.39
CA HIS A 209 0.74 -6.60 -4.40
C HIS A 209 0.94 -7.94 -3.69
N THR A 210 1.45 -7.92 -2.48
CA THR A 210 1.65 -9.11 -1.66
C THR A 210 0.57 -9.20 -0.59
N ALA A 211 -0.18 -10.29 -0.58
CA ALA A 211 -1.21 -10.57 0.44
C ALA A 211 -2.41 -9.57 0.43
N ASP A 212 -3.11 -9.49 1.54
CA ASP A 212 -4.21 -8.59 1.88
C ASP A 212 -4.03 -8.12 3.34
N PRO A 213 -4.88 -7.27 3.90
CA PRO A 213 -4.78 -6.87 5.32
C PRO A 213 -4.68 -8.08 6.26
N GLN A 214 -3.78 -8.02 7.24
CA GLN A 214 -3.52 -9.12 8.18
C GLN A 214 -4.80 -9.70 8.80
N LYS A 215 -5.81 -8.86 9.06
CA LYS A 215 -7.10 -9.28 9.63
C LYS A 215 -7.89 -10.27 8.77
N PHE A 216 -7.52 -10.47 7.52
CA PHE A 216 -8.12 -11.47 6.63
C PHE A 216 -7.72 -12.91 6.98
N TRP A 217 -6.65 -13.08 7.76
CA TRP A 217 -6.18 -14.36 8.32
C TRP A 217 -6.70 -14.64 9.73
N ASP A 218 -7.15 -13.60 10.44
CA ASP A 218 -7.62 -13.71 11.82
C ASP A 218 -9.05 -14.29 11.87
N PRO A 219 -9.48 -14.86 13.02
CA PRO A 219 -10.87 -15.27 13.22
C PRO A 219 -11.87 -14.15 12.89
N ILE A 220 -12.98 -14.53 12.25
CA ILE A 220 -14.04 -13.58 11.90
C ILE A 220 -15.06 -13.53 13.02
N ASP A 221 -14.71 -12.79 14.06
CA ASP A 221 -15.55 -12.56 15.25
C ASP A 221 -15.68 -11.04 15.53
N TYR A 222 -16.34 -10.68 16.60
CA TYR A 222 -16.59 -9.28 16.98
C TYR A 222 -15.33 -8.47 17.35
N THR A 223 -14.16 -9.12 17.45
CA THR A 223 -12.87 -8.46 17.69
C THR A 223 -12.14 -8.15 16.38
N ASN A 224 -12.62 -8.65 15.25
CA ASN A 224 -12.03 -8.41 13.94
C ASN A 224 -12.53 -7.09 13.37
N GLU A 225 -11.65 -6.09 13.27
CA GLU A 225 -12.01 -4.76 12.74
C GLU A 225 -12.44 -4.76 11.26
N ARG A 226 -12.21 -5.87 10.54
CA ARG A 226 -12.64 -6.06 9.14
C ARG A 226 -13.84 -7.01 9.03
N TRP A 227 -14.54 -7.24 10.13
CA TRP A 227 -15.63 -8.20 10.18
C TRP A 227 -16.68 -7.97 9.11
N LEU A 228 -17.14 -6.72 8.92
CA LEU A 228 -18.19 -6.40 7.96
C LEU A 228 -17.75 -6.68 6.53
N GLU A 229 -16.53 -6.28 6.15
CA GLU A 229 -15.97 -6.59 4.83
C GLU A 229 -15.89 -8.11 4.61
N LEU A 230 -15.34 -8.83 5.58
CA LEU A 230 -15.18 -10.28 5.47
C LEU A 230 -16.51 -11.03 5.53
N ALA A 231 -17.55 -10.45 6.15
CA ALA A 231 -18.89 -11.01 6.13
C ALA A 231 -19.54 -10.85 4.74
N LEU A 232 -19.29 -9.73 4.05
CA LEU A 232 -19.82 -9.43 2.73
C LEU A 232 -19.05 -10.12 1.60
N PHE A 233 -17.71 -10.21 1.70
CA PHE A 233 -16.81 -10.71 0.65
C PHE A 233 -16.12 -12.01 1.09
N ARG A 234 -16.77 -13.14 0.81
CA ARG A 234 -16.28 -14.47 1.26
C ARG A 234 -14.97 -14.88 0.64
N ASP A 235 -14.67 -14.43 -0.57
CA ASP A 235 -13.43 -14.66 -1.33
C ASP A 235 -12.20 -13.95 -0.73
N ARG A 236 -12.41 -13.06 0.25
CA ARG A 236 -11.35 -12.32 0.97
C ARG A 236 -10.91 -12.99 2.28
N ARG A 237 -11.22 -14.27 2.49
CA ARG A 237 -10.99 -15.00 3.75
C ARG A 237 -9.85 -15.99 3.59
N TYR A 238 -8.84 -15.91 4.47
CA TYR A 238 -7.64 -16.74 4.42
C TYR A 238 -7.44 -17.57 5.71
N GLN A 239 -8.52 -17.96 6.39
CA GLN A 239 -8.46 -18.81 7.58
C GLN A 239 -8.16 -20.27 7.24
N ASP A 240 -8.38 -20.70 6.00
CA ASP A 240 -8.08 -22.06 5.55
C ASP A 240 -6.57 -22.32 5.63
N PRO A 241 -6.13 -23.44 6.29
CA PRO A 241 -4.72 -23.78 6.44
C PRO A 241 -3.95 -24.00 5.12
N SER A 242 -4.63 -24.14 3.99
CA SER A 242 -4.00 -24.25 2.67
C SER A 242 -3.35 -22.94 2.23
N TYR A 243 -3.79 -21.79 2.77
CA TYR A 243 -3.13 -20.51 2.53
C TYR A 243 -1.88 -20.35 3.40
N PRO A 244 -0.79 -19.79 2.86
CA PRO A 244 0.36 -19.40 3.67
C PRO A 244 -0.07 -18.32 4.69
N ARG A 245 0.52 -18.34 5.86
CA ARG A 245 0.25 -17.30 6.86
C ARG A 245 0.73 -15.93 6.39
N PHE A 246 0.07 -14.87 6.85
CA PHE A 246 0.43 -13.49 6.52
C PHE A 246 1.92 -13.22 6.73
N GLU A 247 2.48 -13.56 7.90
CA GLU A 247 3.90 -13.32 8.20
C GLU A 247 4.85 -14.15 7.34
N THR A 248 4.42 -15.30 6.83
CA THR A 248 5.20 -16.08 5.87
C THR A 248 5.35 -15.32 4.55
N LEU A 249 4.26 -14.77 4.03
CA LEU A 249 4.26 -13.95 2.81
C LEU A 249 5.11 -12.69 2.97
N MET A 250 4.98 -12.00 4.12
CA MET A 250 5.79 -10.82 4.41
C MET A 250 7.28 -11.15 4.47
N ALA A 251 7.65 -12.26 5.10
CA ALA A 251 9.04 -12.71 5.20
C ALA A 251 9.62 -13.08 3.81
N GLU A 252 8.86 -13.79 2.97
CA GLU A 252 9.26 -14.11 1.59
C GLU A 252 9.48 -12.84 0.77
N ARG A 253 8.54 -11.89 0.81
CA ARG A 253 8.65 -10.60 0.15
C ARG A 253 9.89 -9.81 0.61
N ASP A 254 10.12 -9.77 1.90
CA ASP A 254 11.27 -9.05 2.46
C ASP A 254 12.59 -9.69 2.04
N ARG A 255 12.67 -11.03 1.92
CA ARG A 255 13.85 -11.73 1.38
C ARG A 255 14.04 -11.40 -0.10
N LEU A 256 12.97 -11.38 -0.90
CA LEU A 256 13.00 -10.97 -2.31
C LEU A 256 13.63 -9.57 -2.44
N PHE A 257 13.14 -8.58 -1.71
CA PHE A 257 13.64 -7.21 -1.80
C PHE A 257 15.10 -7.06 -1.37
N ARG A 258 15.51 -7.79 -0.33
CA ARG A 258 16.91 -7.80 0.12
C ARG A 258 17.85 -8.51 -0.85
N LYS A 259 17.38 -9.57 -1.50
CA LYS A 259 18.18 -10.33 -2.47
C LYS A 259 18.45 -9.51 -3.73
N HIS A 260 17.45 -8.85 -4.26
CA HIS A 260 17.51 -8.10 -5.52
C HIS A 260 17.66 -6.59 -5.30
N ARG A 261 18.72 -6.18 -4.64
CA ARG A 261 18.96 -4.77 -4.23
C ARG A 261 19.09 -3.78 -5.39
N LYS A 262 19.35 -4.24 -6.61
CA LYS A 262 19.42 -3.40 -7.82
C LYS A 262 18.06 -3.24 -8.50
N THR A 263 17.08 -4.04 -8.14
CA THR A 263 15.72 -3.97 -8.65
C THR A 263 14.92 -3.01 -7.77
N THR A 264 14.24 -2.06 -8.39
CA THR A 264 13.35 -1.13 -7.69
C THR A 264 11.99 -1.79 -7.50
N PHE A 265 11.59 -1.98 -6.25
CA PHE A 265 10.27 -2.52 -5.90
C PHE A 265 9.35 -1.43 -5.37
N VAL A 266 8.09 -1.46 -5.80
CA VAL A 266 7.01 -0.65 -5.23
C VAL A 266 6.02 -1.61 -4.60
N ALA A 267 5.90 -1.59 -3.28
CA ALA A 267 4.92 -2.39 -2.55
C ALA A 267 3.55 -1.69 -2.59
N ALA A 268 2.53 -2.36 -3.12
CA ALA A 268 1.18 -1.85 -3.14
C ALA A 268 0.62 -1.67 -1.71
N HIS A 269 -0.26 -0.68 -1.52
CA HIS A 269 -1.07 -0.52 -0.30
C HIS A 269 -0.23 -0.34 0.98
N LEU A 270 0.83 0.47 0.94
CA LEU A 270 1.82 0.59 2.04
C LEU A 270 2.39 -0.79 2.47
N GLY A 271 2.45 -1.75 1.53
CA GLY A 271 2.87 -3.12 1.78
C GLY A 271 2.03 -3.83 2.84
N TRP A 272 0.77 -3.44 3.01
CA TRP A 272 -0.16 -3.83 4.08
C TRP A 272 0.35 -3.57 5.50
N HIS A 273 1.14 -2.49 5.65
CA HIS A 273 1.60 -1.99 6.96
C HIS A 273 1.06 -0.60 7.28
N GLY A 274 -0.07 -0.19 6.67
CA GLY A 274 -0.75 1.06 7.02
C GLY A 274 -1.14 1.13 8.50
N ASN A 275 -1.42 -0.01 9.11
CA ASN A 275 -1.69 -0.18 10.54
C ASN A 275 -0.43 -0.28 11.43
N ASP A 276 0.78 -0.43 10.83
CA ASP A 276 2.08 -0.46 11.52
C ASP A 276 3.13 0.33 10.72
N LEU A 277 2.97 1.65 10.70
CA LEU A 277 3.89 2.56 10.00
C LEU A 277 5.33 2.47 10.52
N ALA A 278 5.52 2.08 11.78
CA ALA A 278 6.85 1.88 12.34
C ALA A 278 7.57 0.68 11.68
N ARG A 279 6.84 -0.41 11.42
CA ARG A 279 7.37 -1.58 10.67
C ARG A 279 7.74 -1.18 9.24
N LEU A 280 6.86 -0.49 8.53
CA LEU A 280 7.15 0.01 7.18
C LEU A 280 8.37 0.94 7.16
N GLY A 281 8.49 1.81 8.16
CA GLY A 281 9.66 2.68 8.31
C GLY A 281 10.97 1.91 8.44
N ARG A 282 11.01 0.88 9.29
CA ARG A 282 12.19 -0.01 9.40
C ARG A 282 12.51 -0.73 8.08
N MET A 283 11.48 -1.08 7.30
CA MET A 283 11.68 -1.67 5.96
C MET A 283 12.33 -0.66 5.00
N PHE A 284 11.87 0.58 4.96
CA PHE A 284 12.48 1.63 4.15
C PHE A 284 13.92 1.92 4.55
N ASP A 285 14.22 1.94 5.86
CA ASP A 285 15.57 2.14 6.37
C ASP A 285 16.52 0.99 5.97
N ALA A 286 16.02 -0.26 5.94
CA ALA A 286 16.80 -1.45 5.61
C ALA A 286 16.94 -1.74 4.11
N MET A 287 15.99 -1.27 3.29
CA MET A 287 15.86 -1.62 1.87
C MET A 287 15.78 -0.36 1.00
N PRO A 288 16.93 0.19 0.54
CA PRO A 288 16.96 1.43 -0.24
C PRO A 288 16.26 1.33 -1.60
N ASN A 289 16.03 0.13 -2.10
CA ASN A 289 15.33 -0.16 -3.34
C ASN A 289 13.81 -0.34 -3.19
N LEU A 290 13.26 -0.14 -1.96
CA LEU A 290 11.85 -0.25 -1.67
C LEU A 290 11.17 1.12 -1.68
N TYR A 291 10.06 1.18 -2.40
CA TYR A 291 9.06 2.26 -2.41
C TYR A 291 7.70 1.68 -2.06
N SER A 292 6.71 2.54 -1.82
CA SER A 292 5.33 2.10 -1.63
C SER A 292 4.36 3.17 -2.10
N GLU A 293 3.12 2.77 -2.37
CA GLU A 293 2.03 3.68 -2.71
C GLU A 293 0.85 3.52 -1.74
N ILE A 294 -0.10 4.46 -1.80
CA ILE A 294 -1.15 4.65 -0.80
C ILE A 294 -2.55 4.22 -1.26
N GLY A 295 -2.67 3.52 -2.39
CA GLY A 295 -3.96 3.03 -2.89
C GLY A 295 -4.65 2.14 -1.87
N ALA A 296 -5.96 2.27 -1.77
CA ALA A 296 -6.84 1.46 -0.92
C ALA A 296 -6.51 1.39 0.59
N VAL A 297 -5.61 2.26 1.12
CA VAL A 297 -5.26 2.28 2.56
C VAL A 297 -5.59 3.58 3.27
N LEU A 298 -6.43 4.42 2.65
CA LEU A 298 -6.82 5.71 3.20
C LEU A 298 -7.45 5.59 4.59
N TYR A 299 -8.20 4.49 4.82
CA TYR A 299 -8.81 4.19 6.12
C TYR A 299 -7.79 3.97 7.24
N ASP A 300 -6.58 3.49 6.92
CA ASP A 300 -5.52 3.31 7.91
C ASP A 300 -4.77 4.62 8.18
N ILE A 301 -4.40 5.36 7.15
CA ILE A 301 -3.67 6.62 7.34
C ILE A 301 -4.55 7.71 7.94
N GLY A 302 -5.81 7.82 7.55
CA GLY A 302 -6.73 8.84 8.04
C GLY A 302 -7.21 8.62 9.48
N ARG A 303 -7.12 7.41 10.06
CA ARG A 303 -7.46 7.16 11.47
C ARG A 303 -6.31 7.45 12.45
N GLN A 304 -5.09 7.68 11.95
CA GLN A 304 -3.88 7.96 12.73
C GLN A 304 -3.14 9.22 12.23
N PRO A 305 -3.80 10.37 12.13
CA PRO A 305 -3.28 11.51 11.36
C PRO A 305 -1.93 12.02 11.85
N ARG A 306 -1.66 12.02 13.16
CA ARG A 306 -0.38 12.48 13.71
C ARG A 306 0.78 11.54 13.35
N ALA A 307 0.58 10.23 13.50
CA ALA A 307 1.57 9.22 13.16
C ALA A 307 1.80 9.17 11.64
N ALA A 308 0.72 9.25 10.85
CA ALA A 308 0.79 9.29 9.40
C ALA A 308 1.50 10.56 8.91
N HIS A 309 1.15 11.74 9.42
CA HIS A 309 1.86 12.99 9.07
C HIS A 309 3.37 12.85 9.29
N ALA A 310 3.78 12.45 10.49
CA ALA A 310 5.21 12.29 10.82
C ALA A 310 5.91 11.25 9.91
N PHE A 311 5.23 10.16 9.60
CA PHE A 311 5.72 9.12 8.70
C PHE A 311 5.89 9.64 7.27
N PHE A 312 4.90 10.34 6.72
CA PHE A 312 4.95 10.89 5.36
C PHE A 312 6.04 11.95 5.23
N VAL A 313 6.23 12.82 6.22
CA VAL A 313 7.33 13.79 6.24
C VAL A 313 8.68 13.09 6.27
N LYS A 314 8.86 12.08 7.13
CA LYS A 314 10.13 11.35 7.27
C LYS A 314 10.49 10.57 6.00
N TYR A 315 9.51 9.86 5.40
CA TYR A 315 9.73 8.98 4.27
C TYR A 315 9.20 9.53 2.95
N GLN A 316 9.10 10.86 2.84
CA GLN A 316 8.55 11.57 1.70
C GLN A 316 9.15 11.19 0.34
N ASP A 317 10.40 10.69 0.32
CA ASP A 317 11.10 10.27 -0.90
C ASP A 317 10.85 8.81 -1.30
N ARG A 318 10.00 8.10 -0.55
CA ARG A 318 9.71 6.67 -0.72
C ARG A 318 8.25 6.37 -1.03
N LEU A 319 7.40 7.38 -0.98
CA LEU A 319 5.95 7.25 -1.10
C LEU A 319 5.47 7.79 -2.45
N LEU A 320 4.50 7.10 -3.02
CA LEU A 320 3.87 7.43 -4.30
C LEU A 320 2.36 7.59 -4.08
N PHE A 321 1.74 8.48 -4.83
CA PHE A 321 0.29 8.53 -4.92
C PHE A 321 -0.21 7.39 -5.80
N GLY A 322 -1.22 6.68 -5.34
CA GLY A 322 -1.96 5.67 -6.07
C GLY A 322 -3.37 5.57 -5.52
N LYS A 323 -4.35 5.27 -6.40
CA LYS A 323 -5.75 5.19 -6.00
C LYS A 323 -6.25 3.74 -5.93
N ASP A 324 -5.70 2.85 -6.77
CA ASP A 324 -6.16 1.48 -7.01
C ASP A 324 -7.39 1.46 -7.93
N ASN A 325 -8.54 1.07 -7.46
CA ASN A 325 -9.75 0.96 -8.25
C ASN A 325 -10.16 2.31 -8.88
N TYR A 326 -10.37 2.34 -10.20
CA TYR A 326 -10.74 3.55 -10.93
C TYR A 326 -12.19 3.94 -10.66
N GLN A 327 -12.35 4.83 -9.70
CA GLN A 327 -13.61 5.49 -9.32
C GLN A 327 -13.31 6.98 -9.12
N PRO A 328 -13.61 7.84 -10.11
CA PRO A 328 -13.27 9.27 -10.07
C PRO A 328 -13.82 10.02 -8.85
N ASP A 329 -15.00 9.65 -8.38
CA ASP A 329 -15.68 10.25 -7.22
C ASP A 329 -15.01 9.92 -5.86
N GLU A 330 -14.12 8.94 -5.81
CA GLU A 330 -13.39 8.58 -4.60
C GLU A 330 -12.07 9.37 -4.41
N TYR A 331 -11.49 9.96 -5.47
CA TYR A 331 -10.23 10.72 -5.37
C TYR A 331 -10.30 11.93 -4.44
N PRO A 332 -11.40 12.70 -4.37
CA PRO A 332 -11.53 13.82 -3.45
C PRO A 332 -11.29 13.48 -1.98
N TYR A 333 -11.58 12.24 -1.57
CA TYR A 333 -11.30 11.79 -0.21
C TYR A 333 -9.79 11.66 0.06
N TYR A 334 -8.99 11.25 -0.94
CA TYR A 334 -7.53 11.24 -0.84
C TYR A 334 -6.99 12.66 -0.69
N TRP A 335 -7.47 13.59 -1.54
CA TRP A 335 -7.05 15.00 -1.47
C TRP A 335 -7.39 15.58 -0.11
N ARG A 336 -8.61 15.35 0.40
CA ARG A 336 -9.03 15.83 1.70
C ARG A 336 -8.16 15.30 2.84
N VAL A 337 -7.88 14.01 2.87
CA VAL A 337 -7.00 13.41 3.89
C VAL A 337 -5.58 13.95 3.81
N LEU A 338 -5.03 14.12 2.61
CA LEU A 338 -3.63 14.51 2.45
C LEU A 338 -3.40 16.02 2.67
N GLU A 339 -4.33 16.85 2.19
CA GLU A 339 -4.13 18.31 2.06
C GLU A 339 -4.74 19.14 3.20
N THR A 340 -5.75 18.62 3.92
CA THR A 340 -6.47 19.38 4.95
C THR A 340 -6.11 18.93 6.36
N SER A 341 -6.53 19.75 7.35
CA SER A 341 -6.56 19.39 8.76
C SER A 341 -7.97 19.05 9.24
N ASP A 342 -8.88 18.71 8.33
CA ASP A 342 -10.26 18.38 8.67
C ASP A 342 -10.36 17.23 9.66
N GLU A 343 -11.35 17.29 10.53
CA GLU A 343 -11.58 16.31 11.58
C GLU A 343 -12.91 15.60 11.39
N TYR A 344 -12.91 14.29 11.74
CA TYR A 344 -14.12 13.51 11.98
C TYR A 344 -15.05 13.44 10.75
N PHE A 345 -14.55 13.03 9.60
CA PHE A 345 -15.36 12.83 8.39
C PHE A 345 -15.40 11.38 7.94
N ASP A 346 -16.42 11.03 7.15
CA ASP A 346 -16.66 9.66 6.72
C ASP A 346 -15.64 9.20 5.65
N TYR A 347 -15.33 7.91 5.70
CA TYR A 347 -14.71 7.21 4.59
C TYR A 347 -15.79 6.80 3.57
N TYR A 348 -15.44 6.75 2.30
CA TYR A 348 -16.41 6.47 1.21
C TYR A 348 -16.85 4.99 1.12
N ARG A 349 -16.24 4.07 1.88
CA ARG A 349 -16.62 2.64 1.90
C ARG A 349 -16.96 2.22 3.31
N ASP A 350 -18.24 2.26 3.66
CA ASP A 350 -18.78 1.95 4.99
C ASP A 350 -18.32 0.60 5.55
N TYR A 351 -18.09 -0.39 4.68
CA TYR A 351 -17.71 -1.73 5.12
C TYR A 351 -16.21 -1.89 5.44
N HIS A 352 -15.37 -0.90 5.10
CA HIS A 352 -13.93 -0.95 5.42
C HIS A 352 -13.62 -0.40 6.80
N ALA A 353 -14.36 0.63 7.26
CA ALA A 353 -14.02 1.37 8.46
C ALA A 353 -15.27 1.77 9.27
N PHE A 354 -15.26 1.47 10.56
CA PHE A 354 -16.26 1.95 11.51
C PHE A 354 -15.90 3.31 12.11
N TRP A 355 -14.69 3.76 11.86
CA TRP A 355 -14.12 5.00 12.39
C TRP A 355 -14.18 6.11 11.37
N LYS A 356 -14.09 7.32 11.87
CA LYS A 356 -13.97 8.52 11.04
C LYS A 356 -12.52 8.76 10.64
N LEU A 357 -12.33 9.53 9.56
CA LEU A 357 -11.04 9.96 9.08
C LEU A 357 -10.73 11.39 9.51
N TYR A 358 -9.45 11.72 9.46
CA TYR A 358 -8.87 13.02 9.79
C TYR A 358 -7.84 13.40 8.75
N GLY A 359 -7.73 14.71 8.47
CA GLY A 359 -6.73 15.23 7.56
C GLY A 359 -5.33 15.19 8.16
N LEU A 360 -4.34 14.99 7.29
CA LEU A 360 -2.92 14.94 7.64
C LEU A 360 -2.25 16.33 7.59
N ALA A 361 -2.82 17.30 6.87
CA ALA A 361 -2.23 18.61 6.62
C ALA A 361 -0.76 18.51 6.16
N LEU A 362 -0.49 17.71 5.13
CA LEU A 362 0.87 17.52 4.63
C LEU A 362 1.45 18.80 4.04
N PRO A 363 2.73 19.13 4.32
CA PRO A 363 3.41 20.24 3.68
C PRO A 363 3.46 20.14 2.15
N ASP A 364 3.50 21.27 1.46
CA ASP A 364 3.48 21.32 0.00
C ASP A 364 4.64 20.57 -0.66
N GLU A 365 5.82 20.61 -0.07
CA GLU A 365 6.98 19.85 -0.54
C GLU A 365 6.78 18.33 -0.43
N VAL A 366 6.06 17.88 0.61
CA VAL A 366 5.72 16.45 0.77
C VAL A 366 4.64 16.06 -0.23
N LEU A 367 3.61 16.89 -0.42
CA LEU A 367 2.57 16.68 -1.42
C LEU A 367 3.14 16.59 -2.83
N LYS A 368 4.05 17.49 -3.22
CA LYS A 368 4.71 17.47 -4.54
C LYS A 368 5.48 16.16 -4.76
N LYS A 369 6.22 15.71 -3.75
CA LYS A 369 6.96 14.44 -3.83
C LYS A 369 6.02 13.24 -3.97
N LEU A 370 4.99 13.18 -3.15
CA LEU A 370 3.98 12.12 -3.15
C LEU A 370 3.22 12.08 -4.49
N TYR A 371 2.77 13.24 -4.99
CA TYR A 371 1.90 13.32 -6.15
C TYR A 371 2.63 13.07 -7.46
N TYR A 372 3.86 13.57 -7.63
CA TYR A 372 4.52 13.44 -8.94
C TYR A 372 6.04 13.28 -8.93
N GLN A 373 6.78 13.95 -8.03
CA GLN A 373 8.24 13.99 -8.14
C GLN A 373 8.87 12.62 -7.97
N ASN A 374 8.36 11.80 -7.04
CA ASN A 374 8.88 10.45 -6.84
C ASN A 374 8.58 9.56 -8.03
N ALA A 375 7.38 9.61 -8.61
CA ALA A 375 7.04 8.85 -9.81
C ALA A 375 7.89 9.26 -11.03
N LEU A 376 8.12 10.57 -11.23
CA LEU A 376 9.00 11.09 -12.28
C LEU A 376 10.46 10.66 -12.11
N ARG A 377 10.93 10.49 -10.86
CA ARG A 377 12.27 9.99 -10.57
C ARG A 377 12.37 8.49 -10.77
N LEU A 378 11.32 7.75 -10.39
CA LEU A 378 11.30 6.29 -10.38
C LEU A 378 11.13 5.69 -11.78
N ILE A 379 10.39 6.37 -12.66
CA ILE A 379 10.10 5.91 -14.02
C ILE A 379 10.94 6.72 -15.00
N PRO A 380 12.05 6.15 -15.53
CA PRO A 380 12.96 6.88 -16.42
C PRO A 380 12.28 7.34 -17.71
N GLY A 381 12.69 8.53 -18.18
CA GLY A 381 12.27 9.07 -19.47
C GLY A 381 10.86 9.66 -19.53
N LEU A 382 10.19 9.82 -18.37
CA LEU A 382 8.91 10.54 -18.36
C LEU A 382 9.12 12.04 -18.60
N PRO A 383 8.35 12.66 -19.53
CA PRO A 383 8.40 14.10 -19.73
C PRO A 383 8.01 14.85 -18.45
N ARG A 384 8.74 15.92 -18.12
CA ARG A 384 8.41 16.79 -16.99
C ARG A 384 7.33 17.82 -17.29
N ALA A 385 6.97 17.96 -18.56
CA ALA A 385 5.95 18.92 -19.01
C ALA A 385 4.61 18.73 -18.27
N GLY A 386 4.07 19.83 -17.76
CA GLY A 386 2.81 19.87 -17.02
C GLY A 386 2.94 19.62 -15.51
N PHE A 387 4.17 19.55 -14.98
CA PHE A 387 4.44 19.52 -13.56
C PHE A 387 5.23 20.76 -13.14
N PRO A 388 4.93 21.39 -11.98
CA PRO A 388 5.73 22.49 -11.43
C PRO A 388 7.18 22.05 -11.13
N GLU A 389 8.10 23.00 -11.21
CA GLU A 389 9.50 22.82 -10.81
C GLU A 389 9.68 22.60 -9.30
#